data_82c959d82107a270edce252591e1ed17
#
_entry.id   82c959d82107a270edce252591e1ed17
#
_cell.length_a   1.000
_cell.length_b   1.000
_cell.length_c   1.000
_cell.angle_alpha   90.00
_cell.angle_beta   90.00
_cell.angle_gamma   90.00
#
_symmetry.space_group_name_H-M   'P 1'
#
loop_
_entity.id
_entity.type
_entity.pdbx_description
1 polymer ?
#
loop_
_entity_poly.entity_id
_entity_poly.type
_entity_poly.pdbx_seq_one_letter_code
_entity_poly.pdbx_strand_id
1 'polypeptide(L)'
;LMNSKNKIYILERFENFGTSEDKDVYRHCDDGTYSIEHIMPQHLTPVWQKELGDDYEQIHELWLHRMANLTLTAYNSKYSNSSFTEKKTMQNGFDDSGIRMNTWIAKKDKWTLKEIEKRNEHLMGRALTIWARPTTAFQPEEKQLDSYTLEDDEMLSGRLIARFSYKNT
;
A
#
# COMPACT_ATOMS: atom_id res chain seq x y z
N LEU A 1 10.71 0.11 -4.22
CA LEU A 1 9.61 0.99 -3.78
C LEU A 1 8.62 1.18 -4.93
N MET A 2 7.33 1.02 -4.64
CA MET A 2 6.26 1.25 -5.62
C MET A 2 6.23 2.72 -6.02
N ASN A 3 6.11 3.03 -7.33
CA ASN A 3 6.03 4.40 -7.81
C ASN A 3 4.72 5.09 -7.41
N SER A 4 4.67 6.42 -7.50
CA SER A 4 3.51 7.22 -7.05
C SER A 4 2.24 6.89 -7.82
N LYS A 5 2.31 6.65 -9.13
CA LYS A 5 1.15 6.32 -9.97
C LYS A 5 0.49 5.00 -9.54
N ASN A 6 1.29 3.98 -9.23
CA ASN A 6 0.77 2.70 -8.75
C ASN A 6 0.13 2.83 -7.36
N LYS A 7 0.71 3.66 -6.47
CA LYS A 7 0.12 3.95 -5.16
C LYS A 7 -1.23 4.63 -5.31
N ILE A 8 -1.34 5.67 -6.18
CA ILE A 8 -2.58 6.38 -6.44
C ILE A 8 -3.65 5.43 -6.98
N TYR A 9 -3.31 4.58 -7.95
CA TYR A 9 -4.23 3.57 -8.48
C TYR A 9 -4.79 2.66 -7.37
N ILE A 10 -3.93 2.13 -6.51
CA ILE A 10 -4.36 1.24 -5.43
C ILE A 10 -5.24 1.99 -4.42
N LEU A 11 -4.86 3.22 -4.05
CA LEU A 11 -5.64 4.05 -3.14
C LEU A 11 -7.01 4.42 -3.73
N GLU A 12 -7.08 4.72 -5.03
CA GLU A 12 -8.36 4.97 -5.71
C GLU A 12 -9.27 3.73 -5.67
N ARG A 13 -8.71 2.55 -5.95
CA ARG A 13 -9.48 1.31 -5.87
C ARG A 13 -10.01 1.04 -4.46
N PHE A 14 -9.20 1.33 -3.43
CA PHE A 14 -9.65 1.21 -2.04
C PHE A 14 -10.70 2.27 -1.68
N GLU A 15 -10.55 3.51 -2.15
CA GLU A 15 -11.50 4.59 -1.87
C GLU A 15 -12.88 4.31 -2.47
N ASN A 16 -12.91 3.80 -3.71
CA ASN A 16 -14.13 3.67 -4.50
C ASN A 16 -14.79 2.28 -4.43
N PHE A 17 -14.13 1.29 -3.82
CA PHE A 17 -14.69 -0.05 -3.75
C PHE A 17 -15.97 -0.12 -2.91
N GLY A 18 -17.04 -0.65 -3.52
CA GLY A 18 -18.33 -0.86 -2.86
C GLY A 18 -19.17 0.42 -2.70
N THR A 19 -18.91 1.45 -3.49
CA THR A 19 -19.70 2.68 -3.54
C THR A 19 -20.23 2.93 -4.95
N SER A 20 -21.38 3.59 -5.04
CA SER A 20 -21.94 4.10 -6.31
C SER A 20 -21.45 5.51 -6.66
N GLU A 21 -20.77 6.19 -5.75
CA GLU A 21 -20.24 7.54 -5.92
C GLU A 21 -18.72 7.48 -5.97
N ASP A 22 -18.19 7.25 -7.16
CA ASP A 22 -16.76 7.20 -7.37
C ASP A 22 -16.13 8.59 -7.28
N LYS A 23 -14.99 8.67 -6.59
CA LYS A 23 -14.13 9.85 -6.57
C LYS A 23 -13.02 9.65 -7.59
N ASP A 24 -12.79 10.66 -8.42
CA ASP A 24 -11.66 10.69 -9.35
C ASP A 24 -10.37 11.05 -8.59
N VAL A 25 -9.84 10.05 -7.85
CA VAL A 25 -8.65 10.22 -7.02
C VAL A 25 -7.44 10.56 -7.89
N TYR A 26 -7.34 9.97 -9.09
CA TYR A 26 -6.23 10.23 -9.98
C TYR A 26 -6.17 11.71 -10.38
N ARG A 27 -7.29 12.26 -10.84
CA ARG A 27 -7.41 13.68 -11.19
C ARG A 27 -7.12 14.58 -10.00
N HIS A 28 -7.70 14.27 -8.83
CA HIS A 28 -7.48 15.06 -7.62
C HIS A 28 -6.03 15.01 -7.12
N CYS A 29 -5.31 13.93 -7.37
CA CYS A 29 -3.87 13.89 -7.10
C CYS A 29 -3.06 14.67 -8.15
N ASP A 30 -3.51 14.69 -9.41
CA ASP A 30 -2.83 15.41 -10.50
C ASP A 30 -2.98 16.92 -10.36
N ASP A 31 -4.17 17.40 -9.98
CA ASP A 31 -4.44 18.82 -9.75
C ASP A 31 -4.01 19.32 -8.36
N GLY A 32 -3.47 18.45 -7.51
CA GLY A 32 -2.98 18.77 -6.17
C GLY A 32 -4.07 18.90 -5.09
N THR A 33 -5.34 18.63 -5.42
CA THR A 33 -6.44 18.61 -4.44
C THR A 33 -6.25 17.51 -3.40
N TYR A 34 -5.76 16.33 -3.84
CA TYR A 34 -5.38 15.24 -2.95
C TYR A 34 -3.88 14.97 -3.02
N SER A 35 -3.36 14.43 -1.95
CA SER A 35 -2.01 13.89 -1.88
C SER A 35 -1.97 12.61 -1.04
N ILE A 36 -0.90 11.85 -1.21
CA ILE A 36 -0.64 10.67 -0.38
C ILE A 36 -0.07 11.14 0.96
N GLU A 37 -0.72 10.75 2.04
CA GLU A 37 -0.30 11.03 3.40
C GLU A 37 0.27 9.79 4.07
N HIS A 38 1.37 9.98 4.83
CA HIS A 38 1.89 9.00 5.75
C HIS A 38 1.25 9.22 7.13
N ILE A 39 0.47 8.26 7.62
CA ILE A 39 -0.18 8.37 8.93
C ILE A 39 0.89 8.47 10.03
N MET A 40 1.78 7.48 10.12
CA MET A 40 3.07 7.60 10.82
C MET A 40 4.02 8.37 9.91
N PRO A 41 4.54 9.54 10.31
CA PRO A 41 5.22 10.47 9.42
C PRO A 41 6.59 9.97 8.97
N GLN A 42 7.13 10.61 7.92
CA GLN A 42 8.46 10.27 7.40
C GLN A 42 9.60 10.61 8.38
N HIS A 43 9.38 11.59 9.26
CA HIS A 43 10.32 11.96 10.31
C HIS A 43 9.64 11.83 11.67
N LEU A 44 10.12 10.88 12.47
CA LEU A 44 9.55 10.63 13.79
C LEU A 44 9.94 11.73 14.78
N THR A 45 8.94 12.30 15.43
CA THR A 45 9.14 13.16 16.60
C THR A 45 9.25 12.30 17.87
N PRO A 46 9.74 12.86 19.00
CA PRO A 46 9.77 12.13 20.27
C PRO A 46 8.40 11.59 20.70
N VAL A 47 7.30 12.27 20.32
CA VAL A 47 5.94 11.80 20.59
C VAL A 47 5.66 10.52 19.84
N TRP A 48 6.03 10.45 18.56
CA TRP A 48 5.90 9.24 17.74
C TRP A 48 6.78 8.09 18.22
N GLN A 49 8.02 8.38 18.62
CA GLN A 49 8.92 7.35 19.18
C GLN A 49 8.30 6.72 20.43
N LYS A 50 7.76 7.57 21.33
CA LYS A 50 7.07 7.10 22.54
C LYS A 50 5.81 6.29 22.22
N GLU A 51 5.04 6.68 21.19
CA GLU A 51 3.81 5.98 20.80
C GLU A 51 4.09 4.60 20.18
N LEU A 52 5.16 4.50 19.39
CA LEU A 52 5.58 3.24 18.77
C LEU A 52 6.31 2.29 19.74
N GLY A 53 6.91 2.83 20.80
CA GLY A 53 7.65 2.05 21.79
C GLY A 53 9.11 1.80 21.44
N ASP A 54 9.75 0.87 22.15
CA ASP A 54 11.21 0.66 22.07
C ASP A 54 11.69 0.24 20.68
N ASP A 55 10.85 -0.45 19.91
CA ASP A 55 11.16 -0.93 18.56
C ASP A 55 10.82 0.09 17.46
N TYR A 56 10.65 1.39 17.79
CA TYR A 56 10.15 2.42 16.87
C TYR A 56 10.95 2.53 15.57
N GLU A 57 12.26 2.34 15.60
CA GLU A 57 13.11 2.42 14.40
C GLU A 57 12.81 1.29 13.41
N GLN A 58 12.69 0.05 13.91
CA GLN A 58 12.37 -1.12 13.11
C GLN A 58 10.95 -1.03 12.54
N ILE A 59 10.00 -0.57 13.37
CA ILE A 59 8.60 -0.35 12.94
C ILE A 59 8.56 0.69 11.82
N HIS A 60 9.28 1.80 12.00
CA HIS A 60 9.33 2.87 11.03
C HIS A 60 9.95 2.42 9.69
N GLU A 61 11.11 1.77 9.74
CA GLU A 61 11.78 1.24 8.54
C GLU A 61 10.87 0.26 7.77
N LEU A 62 10.23 -0.66 8.49
CA LEU A 62 9.39 -1.69 7.88
C LEU A 62 8.08 -1.15 7.31
N TRP A 63 7.41 -0.23 8.02
CA TRP A 63 6.03 0.15 7.74
C TRP A 63 5.84 1.50 7.07
N LEU A 64 6.84 2.38 7.09
CA LEU A 64 6.72 3.75 6.60
C LEU A 64 6.04 3.85 5.23
N HIS A 65 6.51 3.07 4.27
CA HIS A 65 6.06 3.16 2.88
C HIS A 65 5.08 2.06 2.47
N ARG A 66 4.58 1.27 3.42
CA ARG A 66 3.57 0.25 3.14
C ARG A 66 2.18 0.86 3.07
N MET A 67 1.30 0.24 2.28
CA MET A 67 -0.08 0.71 2.11
C MET A 67 -0.84 0.85 3.44
N ALA A 68 -0.49 0.01 4.43
CA ALA A 68 -1.06 0.10 5.78
C ALA A 68 -0.78 1.44 6.47
N ASN A 69 0.30 2.14 6.11
CA ASN A 69 0.63 3.47 6.65
C ASN A 69 0.30 4.62 5.69
N LEU A 70 -0.26 4.33 4.51
CA LEU A 70 -0.58 5.34 3.50
C LEU A 70 -2.09 5.58 3.44
N THR A 71 -2.47 6.83 3.22
CA THR A 71 -3.83 7.23 2.94
C THR A 71 -3.86 8.44 2.00
N LEU A 72 -5.06 8.94 1.71
CA LEU A 72 -5.26 10.18 0.95
C LEU A 72 -5.62 11.31 1.89
N THR A 73 -5.23 12.52 1.54
CA THR A 73 -5.63 13.74 2.23
C THR A 73 -5.71 14.92 1.27
N ALA A 74 -6.59 15.88 1.56
CA ALA A 74 -6.62 17.21 0.96
C ALA A 74 -5.80 18.24 1.75
N TYR A 75 -5.16 17.86 2.86
CA TYR A 75 -4.56 18.77 3.83
C TYR A 75 -3.14 18.37 4.27
N ASN A 76 -2.38 17.74 3.39
CA ASN A 76 -1.06 17.16 3.70
C ASN A 76 -0.09 18.14 4.39
N SER A 77 -0.04 19.39 3.94
CA SER A 77 0.86 20.40 4.51
C SER A 77 0.57 20.69 5.99
N LYS A 78 -0.66 20.45 6.46
CA LYS A 78 -1.05 20.63 7.86
C LYS A 78 -0.75 19.42 8.73
N TYR A 79 -0.72 18.23 8.14
CA TYR A 79 -0.42 17.01 8.88
C TYR A 79 1.05 16.92 9.27
N SER A 80 1.96 17.15 8.34
CA SER A 80 3.40 17.12 8.58
C SER A 80 3.83 15.98 9.54
N ASN A 81 4.63 16.29 10.55
CA ASN A 81 5.07 15.35 11.59
C ASN A 81 4.22 15.40 12.88
N SER A 82 3.01 15.97 12.81
CA SER A 82 2.08 16.02 13.94
C SER A 82 1.79 14.64 14.49
N SER A 83 1.50 14.56 15.79
CA SER A 83 1.10 13.30 16.43
C SER A 83 -0.16 12.72 15.80
N PHE A 84 -0.43 11.44 16.03
CA PHE A 84 -1.64 10.81 15.50
C PHE A 84 -2.91 11.51 16.00
N THR A 85 -2.96 11.87 17.28
CA THR A 85 -4.10 12.58 17.88
C THR A 85 -4.32 13.93 17.20
N GLU A 86 -3.27 14.72 16.96
CA GLU A 86 -3.38 16.00 16.26
C GLU A 86 -3.87 15.80 14.82
N LYS A 87 -3.28 14.87 14.05
CA LYS A 87 -3.73 14.55 12.69
C LYS A 87 -5.19 14.11 12.64
N LYS A 88 -5.66 13.44 13.68
CA LYS A 88 -7.04 12.98 13.80
C LYS A 88 -8.00 14.15 14.08
N THR A 89 -7.71 14.98 15.09
CA THR A 89 -8.65 15.94 15.66
C THR A 89 -8.53 17.37 15.14
N MET A 90 -7.46 17.70 14.41
CA MET A 90 -7.34 19.03 13.81
C MET A 90 -8.46 19.28 12.80
N GLN A 91 -8.74 20.56 12.53
CA GLN A 91 -9.72 20.96 11.51
C GLN A 91 -9.36 20.30 10.17
N ASN A 92 -10.31 19.59 9.58
CA ASN A 92 -10.16 18.75 8.40
C ASN A 92 -9.17 17.58 8.60
N GLY A 93 -9.00 17.14 9.83
CA GLY A 93 -8.25 15.93 10.18
C GLY A 93 -8.98 14.66 9.79
N PHE A 94 -8.51 13.52 10.31
CA PHE A 94 -9.11 12.23 9.94
C PHE A 94 -10.57 12.12 10.39
N ASP A 95 -10.95 12.76 11.51
CA ASP A 95 -12.32 12.75 12.03
C ASP A 95 -13.31 13.51 11.11
N ASP A 96 -12.83 14.56 10.44
CA ASP A 96 -13.64 15.41 9.55
C ASP A 96 -13.47 15.00 8.07
N SER A 97 -12.68 13.99 7.78
CA SER A 97 -12.31 13.65 6.41
C SER A 97 -13.45 13.05 5.62
N GLY A 98 -13.78 13.64 4.47
CA GLY A 98 -14.69 13.06 3.49
C GLY A 98 -14.12 11.87 2.70
N ILE A 99 -12.86 11.49 2.92
CA ILE A 99 -12.21 10.35 2.29
C ILE A 99 -12.60 9.07 3.06
N ARG A 100 -13.23 8.12 2.36
CA ARG A 100 -13.80 6.91 2.99
C ARG A 100 -12.74 6.03 3.66
N MET A 101 -11.55 5.96 3.07
CA MET A 101 -10.41 5.24 3.67
C MET A 101 -10.03 5.77 5.05
N ASN A 102 -10.27 7.06 5.32
CA ASN A 102 -9.94 7.69 6.60
C ASN A 102 -10.95 7.35 7.70
N THR A 103 -12.16 6.89 7.35
CA THR A 103 -13.17 6.46 8.33
C THR A 103 -12.65 5.32 9.24
N TRP A 104 -11.81 4.43 8.71
CA TRP A 104 -11.20 3.36 9.52
C TRP A 104 -10.14 3.92 10.46
N ILE A 105 -9.36 4.93 10.01
CA ILE A 105 -8.31 5.61 10.78
C ILE A 105 -8.93 6.43 11.90
N ALA A 106 -9.98 7.19 11.60
CA ALA A 106 -10.71 8.03 12.55
C ALA A 106 -11.23 7.26 13.78
N LYS A 107 -11.54 5.96 13.62
CA LYS A 107 -11.99 5.09 14.72
C LYS A 107 -10.87 4.64 15.66
N LYS A 108 -9.64 5.09 15.47
CA LYS A 108 -8.50 4.71 16.31
C LYS A 108 -8.14 5.83 17.28
N ASP A 109 -7.67 5.46 18.47
CA ASP A 109 -7.23 6.41 19.48
C ASP A 109 -5.72 6.64 19.45
N LYS A 110 -4.99 5.71 18.80
CA LYS A 110 -3.54 5.73 18.66
C LYS A 110 -3.12 5.02 17.39
N TRP A 111 -1.84 5.21 17.00
CA TRP A 111 -1.28 4.59 15.79
C TRP A 111 0.01 3.85 16.12
N THR A 112 -0.11 2.67 16.71
CA THR A 112 1.00 1.79 17.08
C THR A 112 1.17 0.67 16.04
N LEU A 113 2.19 -0.17 16.21
CA LEU A 113 2.36 -1.36 15.38
C LEU A 113 1.07 -2.18 15.27
N LYS A 114 0.36 -2.35 16.38
CA LYS A 114 -0.91 -3.10 16.40
C LYS A 114 -1.99 -2.53 15.47
N GLU A 115 -2.12 -1.21 15.42
CA GLU A 115 -3.09 -0.56 14.52
C GLU A 115 -2.65 -0.64 13.07
N ILE A 116 -1.34 -0.54 12.81
CA ILE A 116 -0.77 -0.70 11.46
C ILE A 116 -1.01 -2.13 10.94
N GLU A 117 -0.74 -3.14 11.74
CA GLU A 117 -0.96 -4.55 11.38
C GLU A 117 -2.43 -4.85 11.13
N LYS A 118 -3.33 -4.39 12.01
CA LYS A 118 -4.78 -4.53 11.81
C LYS A 118 -5.27 -3.84 10.54
N ARG A 119 -4.70 -2.67 10.23
CA ARG A 119 -5.03 -2.01 8.97
C ARG A 119 -4.50 -2.78 7.77
N ASN A 120 -3.31 -3.35 7.88
CA ASN A 120 -2.76 -4.21 6.84
C ASN A 120 -3.68 -5.40 6.55
N GLU A 121 -4.13 -6.11 7.57
CA GLU A 121 -5.09 -7.21 7.44
C GLU A 121 -6.41 -6.76 6.79
N HIS A 122 -6.95 -5.62 7.24
CA HIS A 122 -8.16 -5.03 6.69
C HIS A 122 -8.00 -4.70 5.19
N LEU A 123 -6.91 -4.05 4.79
CA LEU A 123 -6.64 -3.70 3.40
C LEU A 123 -6.36 -4.95 2.55
N MET A 124 -5.67 -5.95 3.09
CA MET A 124 -5.44 -7.23 2.40
C MET A 124 -6.76 -7.95 2.13
N GLY A 125 -7.68 -8.03 3.10
CA GLY A 125 -9.01 -8.60 2.89
C GLY A 125 -9.77 -7.89 1.77
N ARG A 126 -9.75 -6.54 1.76
CA ARG A 126 -10.36 -5.76 0.68
C ARG A 126 -9.67 -5.99 -0.67
N ALA A 127 -8.35 -6.06 -0.70
CA ALA A 127 -7.59 -6.30 -1.93
C ALA A 127 -7.97 -7.62 -2.60
N LEU A 128 -8.13 -8.69 -1.82
CA LEU A 128 -8.56 -10.00 -2.33
C LEU A 128 -9.96 -9.97 -2.97
N THR A 129 -10.81 -9.05 -2.54
CA THR A 129 -12.15 -8.85 -3.14
C THR A 129 -12.08 -7.94 -4.38
N ILE A 130 -11.33 -6.84 -4.30
CA ILE A 130 -11.18 -5.87 -5.42
C ILE A 130 -10.50 -6.54 -6.62
N TRP A 131 -9.46 -7.34 -6.36
CA TRP A 131 -8.67 -8.04 -7.39
C TRP A 131 -8.88 -9.55 -7.29
N ALA A 132 -10.15 -9.97 -7.13
CA ALA A 132 -10.49 -11.37 -7.14
C ALA A 132 -10.05 -12.01 -8.47
N ARG A 133 -9.52 -13.23 -8.39
CA ARG A 133 -9.22 -13.98 -9.61
C ARG A 133 -10.52 -14.24 -10.36
N PRO A 134 -10.56 -13.97 -11.67
CA PRO A 134 -11.73 -14.36 -12.47
C PRO A 134 -11.93 -15.86 -12.37
N THR A 135 -13.16 -16.28 -12.07
CA THR A 135 -13.54 -17.68 -12.23
C THR A 135 -13.74 -17.95 -13.72
N THR A 136 -12.95 -18.82 -14.28
CA THR A 136 -13.07 -19.22 -15.67
C THR A 136 -13.15 -20.73 -15.78
N ALA A 137 -14.04 -21.23 -16.62
CA ALA A 137 -14.08 -22.64 -17.03
C ALA A 137 -13.03 -22.95 -18.11
N PHE A 138 -12.30 -21.94 -18.59
CA PHE A 138 -11.23 -22.11 -19.58
C PHE A 138 -10.08 -22.88 -18.92
N GLN A 139 -9.85 -24.08 -19.44
CA GLN A 139 -8.61 -24.81 -19.18
C GLN A 139 -7.70 -24.54 -20.35
N PRO A 140 -6.53 -23.93 -20.15
CA PRO A 140 -5.55 -23.80 -21.21
C PRO A 140 -5.19 -25.21 -21.69
N GLU A 141 -5.12 -25.41 -23.02
CA GLU A 141 -4.55 -26.63 -23.55
C GLU A 141 -3.20 -26.85 -22.89
N GLU A 142 -3.00 -28.01 -22.27
CA GLU A 142 -1.67 -28.42 -21.81
C GLU A 142 -0.78 -28.45 -23.04
N LYS A 143 -0.06 -27.36 -23.27
CA LYS A 143 1.10 -27.44 -24.17
C LYS A 143 2.03 -28.46 -23.51
N GLN A 144 2.21 -29.59 -24.15
CA GLN A 144 3.34 -30.45 -23.81
C GLN A 144 4.58 -29.55 -23.84
N LEU A 145 5.09 -29.27 -22.66
CA LEU A 145 6.39 -28.62 -22.51
C LEU A 145 7.38 -29.61 -23.13
N ASP A 146 7.80 -29.31 -24.37
CA ASP A 146 8.92 -30.01 -24.95
C ASP A 146 10.07 -29.95 -23.94
N SER A 147 10.69 -31.10 -23.70
CA SER A 147 11.71 -31.27 -22.67
C SER A 147 12.73 -30.17 -22.72
N TYR A 148 12.73 -29.30 -21.72
CA TYR A 148 13.80 -28.30 -21.56
C TYR A 148 15.05 -29.02 -21.08
N THR A 149 16.11 -28.99 -21.83
CA THR A 149 17.45 -29.32 -21.34
C THR A 149 18.01 -28.08 -20.64
N LEU A 150 18.23 -28.20 -19.33
CA LEU A 150 19.10 -27.28 -18.61
C LEU A 150 20.52 -27.51 -19.07
N GLU A 151 21.08 -26.60 -19.85
CA GLU A 151 22.52 -26.53 -20.00
C GLU A 151 23.09 -25.82 -18.79
N ASP A 152 24.01 -26.49 -18.08
CA ASP A 152 24.78 -25.91 -16.99
C ASP A 152 25.64 -24.80 -17.55
N ASP A 153 25.17 -23.55 -17.41
CA ASP A 153 25.97 -22.39 -17.75
C ASP A 153 26.79 -21.94 -16.54
N GLU A 154 28.04 -21.63 -16.79
CA GLU A 154 29.06 -21.24 -15.83
C GLU A 154 28.57 -20.23 -14.81
N MET A 155 28.89 -20.49 -13.55
CA MET A 155 28.68 -19.56 -12.43
C MET A 155 29.51 -18.30 -12.62
N LEU A 156 28.96 -17.27 -13.22
CA LEU A 156 29.50 -15.93 -13.19
C LEU A 156 28.99 -15.22 -11.91
N SER A 157 29.91 -14.95 -11.00
CA SER A 157 29.72 -14.14 -9.79
C SER A 157 28.62 -14.61 -8.82
N GLY A 158 28.51 -15.90 -8.54
CA GLY A 158 27.63 -16.43 -7.47
C GLY A 158 26.14 -16.34 -7.77
N ARG A 159 25.73 -16.08 -9.01
CA ARG A 159 24.34 -16.12 -9.46
C ARG A 159 24.16 -17.21 -10.51
N LEU A 160 23.20 -18.10 -10.24
CA LEU A 160 22.75 -19.07 -11.23
C LEU A 160 21.97 -18.32 -12.32
N ILE A 161 22.50 -18.26 -13.53
CA ILE A 161 21.79 -17.76 -14.70
C ILE A 161 21.37 -18.98 -15.51
N ALA A 162 20.10 -19.35 -15.47
CA ALA A 162 19.54 -20.37 -16.33
C ALA A 162 19.23 -19.75 -17.71
N ARG A 163 19.87 -20.25 -18.77
CA ARG A 163 19.47 -19.96 -20.14
C ARG A 163 18.58 -21.09 -20.66
N PHE A 164 17.44 -20.71 -21.21
CA PHE A 164 16.54 -21.61 -21.91
C PHE A 164 16.76 -21.46 -23.40
N SER A 165 17.19 -22.54 -24.07
CA SER A 165 17.24 -22.57 -25.54
C SER A 165 15.99 -23.25 -26.08
N TYR A 166 15.30 -22.60 -27.02
CA TYR A 166 14.17 -23.18 -27.74
C TYR A 166 14.72 -23.91 -28.99
N LYS A 167 14.51 -25.21 -29.09
CA LYS A 167 14.73 -25.94 -30.38
C LYS A 167 13.39 -25.90 -31.11
N ASN A 168 13.33 -25.09 -32.18
CA ASN A 168 12.29 -25.27 -33.19
C ASN A 168 12.54 -26.59 -33.93
N THR A 169 11.61 -27.51 -33.86
CA THR A 169 11.47 -28.64 -34.78
C THR A 169 10.66 -28.21 -36.00
#